data_6a53562c7072668c716a51f5abaac52d
#
_entry.id   6a53562c7072668c716a51f5abaac52d
#
_cell.length_a   1.000
_cell.length_b   1.000
_cell.length_c   1.000
_cell.angle_alpha   90.00
_cell.angle_beta   90.00
_cell.angle_gamma   90.00
#
_symmetry.space_group_name_H-M   'P 1'
#
loop_
_entity.id
_entity.type
_entity.pdbx_description
1 polymer ?
#
loop_
_entity_poly.entity_id
_entity_poly.type
_entity_poly.pdbx_seq_one_letter_code
_entity_poly.pdbx_strand_id
1 'polypeptide(L)'
;LGAGQDDVDQRARLFCREHGKPIKETHLEVSRLGDRFRTTAAYADRLARDEIEHGPPFDTIITRQPRGVATLIVPWNWPLSILGAKLPQALMAGNTVVVKPSELSVLAPSMTLQKIAEMFPPGVINIVTGDANEIGDNLVGHPLVRFVNFTGSVRIGKHVMKVAADQLTPVTLELGGNDPAIVCADARLDDKAFMNMYLGTFMSSGQIC
;
A
#
# COMPACT_ATOMS: atom_id res chain seq x y z
N LEU A 1 -16.96 2.49 1.43
CA LEU A 1 -16.42 2.74 0.09
C LEU A 1 -17.48 2.70 -1.02
N GLY A 2 -18.75 2.75 -0.66
CA GLY A 2 -19.89 3.00 -1.57
C GLY A 2 -20.04 4.48 -1.90
N ALA A 3 -18.93 5.17 -2.16
CA ALA A 3 -18.95 6.54 -2.62
C ALA A 3 -19.69 6.59 -3.97
N GLY A 4 -20.62 7.51 -4.11
CA GLY A 4 -21.29 7.73 -5.39
C GLY A 4 -20.28 8.09 -6.48
N GLN A 5 -20.67 7.97 -7.74
CA GLN A 5 -19.80 8.27 -8.88
C GLN A 5 -19.17 9.68 -8.79
N ASP A 6 -19.95 10.65 -8.31
CA ASP A 6 -19.51 12.04 -8.14
C ASP A 6 -18.31 12.19 -7.17
N ASP A 7 -18.28 11.38 -6.10
CA ASP A 7 -17.15 11.39 -5.15
C ASP A 7 -15.89 10.77 -5.76
N VAL A 8 -16.04 9.70 -6.53
CA VAL A 8 -14.92 9.08 -7.26
C VAL A 8 -14.35 10.06 -8.27
N ASP A 9 -15.22 10.73 -9.04
CA ASP A 9 -14.83 11.72 -10.05
C ASP A 9 -14.12 12.93 -9.42
N GLN A 10 -14.62 13.44 -8.30
CA GLN A 10 -14.01 14.54 -7.57
C GLN A 10 -12.58 14.19 -7.12
N ARG A 11 -12.41 13.03 -6.50
CA ARG A 11 -11.10 12.58 -6.03
C ARG A 11 -10.15 12.28 -7.19
N ALA A 12 -10.63 11.70 -8.28
CA ALA A 12 -9.84 11.44 -9.46
C ALA A 12 -9.36 12.74 -10.12
N ARG A 13 -10.21 13.77 -10.21
CA ARG A 13 -9.83 15.10 -10.70
C ARG A 13 -8.81 15.79 -9.82
N LEU A 14 -9.00 15.73 -8.50
CA LEU A 14 -8.03 16.26 -7.55
C LEU A 14 -6.67 15.58 -7.72
N PHE A 15 -6.67 14.25 -7.78
CA PHE A 15 -5.46 13.46 -7.96
C PHE A 15 -4.76 13.77 -9.30
N CYS A 16 -5.51 13.91 -10.39
CA CYS A 16 -4.97 14.32 -11.68
C CYS A 16 -4.29 15.70 -11.60
N ARG A 17 -4.90 16.68 -10.92
CA ARG A 17 -4.35 18.05 -10.77
C ARG A 17 -3.13 18.09 -9.86
N GLU A 18 -3.11 17.29 -8.80
CA GLU A 18 -2.00 17.22 -7.86
C GLU A 18 -0.78 16.53 -8.47
N HIS A 19 -1.01 15.42 -9.16
CA HIS A 19 0.04 14.50 -9.58
C HIS A 19 0.48 14.68 -11.04
N GLY A 20 -0.43 15.15 -11.91
CA GLY A 20 -0.22 15.19 -13.36
C GLY A 20 -0.48 13.86 -14.10
N LYS A 21 -0.92 12.81 -13.41
CA LYS A 21 -1.33 11.53 -13.98
C LYS A 21 -2.56 11.70 -14.88
N PRO A 22 -2.67 10.98 -16.03
CA PRO A 22 -3.86 11.03 -16.88
C PRO A 22 -5.15 10.75 -16.09
N ILE A 23 -6.21 11.52 -16.37
CA ILE A 23 -7.49 11.42 -15.64
C ILE A 23 -8.10 10.01 -15.68
N LYS A 24 -7.93 9.27 -16.77
CA LYS A 24 -8.40 7.89 -16.88
C LYS A 24 -7.71 6.96 -15.89
N GLU A 25 -6.43 7.18 -15.66
CA GLU A 25 -5.62 6.37 -14.74
C GLU A 25 -5.91 6.75 -13.27
N THR A 26 -6.04 8.06 -12.97
CA THR A 26 -6.43 8.48 -11.62
C THR A 26 -7.82 7.99 -11.25
N HIS A 27 -8.76 8.01 -12.19
CA HIS A 27 -10.10 7.46 -11.99
C HIS A 27 -10.07 5.97 -11.72
N LEU A 28 -9.27 5.23 -12.50
CA LEU A 28 -9.07 3.78 -12.31
C LEU A 28 -8.50 3.48 -10.93
N GLU A 29 -7.52 4.24 -10.49
CA GLU A 29 -6.85 4.04 -9.20
C GLU A 29 -7.78 4.32 -8.02
N VAL A 30 -8.54 5.42 -8.08
CA VAL A 30 -9.54 5.79 -7.06
C VAL A 30 -10.65 4.74 -6.98
N SER A 31 -11.19 4.29 -8.12
CA SER A 31 -12.33 3.36 -8.17
C SER A 31 -11.98 1.96 -7.66
N ARG A 32 -10.75 1.48 -7.92
CA ARG A 32 -10.31 0.12 -7.57
C ARG A 32 -9.96 -0.09 -6.10
N LEU A 33 -9.83 0.96 -5.32
CA LEU A 33 -9.45 0.82 -3.91
C LEU A 33 -10.46 -0.02 -3.12
N GLY A 34 -11.76 0.15 -3.38
CA GLY A 34 -12.82 -0.65 -2.76
C GLY A 34 -12.69 -2.16 -3.05
N ASP A 35 -12.26 -2.53 -4.25
CA ASP A 35 -12.04 -3.92 -4.63
C ASP A 35 -10.92 -4.56 -3.81
N ARG A 36 -9.86 -3.79 -3.50
CA ARG A 36 -8.78 -4.26 -2.64
C ARG A 36 -9.27 -4.60 -1.24
N PHE A 37 -10.13 -3.78 -0.67
CA PHE A 37 -10.76 -4.07 0.62
C PHE A 37 -11.63 -5.34 0.56
N ARG A 38 -12.49 -5.48 -0.47
CA ARG A 38 -13.33 -6.67 -0.65
C ARG A 38 -12.51 -7.94 -0.82
N THR A 39 -11.48 -7.90 -1.66
CA THR A 39 -10.59 -9.05 -1.87
C THR A 39 -9.87 -9.45 -0.59
N THR A 40 -9.41 -8.47 0.19
CA THR A 40 -8.73 -8.74 1.46
C THR A 40 -9.70 -9.31 2.49
N ALA A 41 -10.91 -8.76 2.61
CA ALA A 41 -11.93 -9.23 3.55
C ALA A 41 -12.32 -10.71 3.32
N ALA A 42 -12.18 -11.23 2.10
CA ALA A 42 -12.44 -12.64 1.81
C ALA A 42 -11.49 -13.62 2.53
N TYR A 43 -10.38 -13.13 3.08
CA TYR A 43 -9.44 -13.93 3.87
C TYR A 43 -9.68 -13.86 5.38
N ALA A 44 -10.67 -13.08 5.86
CA ALA A 44 -10.90 -12.84 7.29
C ALA A 44 -11.09 -14.14 8.09
N ASP A 45 -11.94 -15.03 7.61
CA ASP A 45 -12.21 -16.31 8.27
C ASP A 45 -10.97 -17.19 8.40
N ARG A 46 -10.08 -17.15 7.41
CA ARG A 46 -8.82 -17.91 7.43
C ARG A 46 -7.85 -17.35 8.47
N LEU A 47 -7.82 -16.03 8.62
CA LEU A 47 -6.95 -15.40 9.61
C LEU A 47 -7.45 -15.57 11.04
N ALA A 48 -8.78 -15.64 11.23
CA ALA A 48 -9.39 -15.77 12.54
C ALA A 48 -9.31 -17.19 13.14
N ARG A 49 -8.98 -18.19 12.32
CA ARG A 49 -8.92 -19.59 12.79
C ARG A 49 -7.49 -19.95 13.19
N ASP A 50 -7.40 -20.65 14.32
CA ASP A 50 -6.19 -21.37 14.70
C ASP A 50 -6.06 -22.62 13.83
N GLU A 51 -4.84 -22.93 13.43
CA GLU A 51 -4.51 -24.18 12.73
C GLU A 51 -3.91 -25.14 13.76
N ILE A 52 -4.48 -26.35 13.87
CA ILE A 52 -4.01 -27.37 14.80
C ILE A 52 -3.52 -28.55 13.98
N GLU A 53 -2.24 -28.87 14.11
CA GLU A 53 -1.60 -30.04 13.53
C GLU A 53 -1.32 -31.06 14.64
N HIS A 54 -2.01 -32.18 14.58
CA HIS A 54 -1.80 -33.27 15.53
C HIS A 54 -0.66 -34.19 15.08
N GLY A 55 0.31 -34.44 15.96
CA GLY A 55 1.41 -35.32 15.64
C GLY A 55 2.22 -35.73 16.88
N PRO A 56 2.74 -36.98 16.96
CA PRO A 56 3.64 -37.39 18.02
C PRO A 56 5.03 -36.74 17.84
N PRO A 57 5.67 -36.22 18.91
CA PRO A 57 5.22 -36.26 20.29
C PRO A 57 4.40 -35.06 20.76
N PHE A 58 4.12 -34.08 19.91
CA PHE A 58 3.43 -32.82 20.27
C PHE A 58 2.37 -32.44 19.25
N ASP A 59 1.31 -31.81 19.72
CA ASP A 59 0.39 -31.04 18.88
C ASP A 59 0.95 -29.65 18.64
N THR A 60 0.86 -29.15 17.39
CA THR A 60 1.27 -27.79 17.02
C THR A 60 0.03 -26.92 16.84
N ILE A 61 -0.01 -25.79 17.53
CA ILE A 61 -1.08 -24.81 17.39
C ILE A 61 -0.47 -23.55 16.77
N ILE A 62 -0.98 -23.15 15.60
CA ILE A 62 -0.57 -21.92 14.91
C ILE A 62 -1.67 -20.88 15.10
N THR A 63 -1.37 -19.85 15.86
CA THR A 63 -2.27 -18.70 16.08
C THR A 63 -1.74 -17.46 15.39
N ARG A 64 -2.63 -16.56 14.99
CA ARG A 64 -2.29 -15.28 14.38
C ARG A 64 -2.71 -14.15 15.28
N GLN A 65 -1.78 -13.25 15.59
CA GLN A 65 -2.04 -12.10 16.46
C GLN A 65 -1.64 -10.79 15.77
N PRO A 66 -2.37 -9.68 16.03
CA PRO A 66 -1.96 -8.38 15.55
C PRO A 66 -0.59 -7.99 16.14
N ARG A 67 0.23 -7.31 15.37
CA ARG A 67 1.52 -6.78 15.85
C ARG A 67 1.35 -5.54 16.71
N GLY A 68 0.28 -4.76 16.49
CA GLY A 68 0.02 -3.49 17.15
C GLY A 68 -0.01 -2.32 16.18
N VAL A 69 0.81 -1.30 16.38
CA VAL A 69 0.89 -0.14 15.49
C VAL A 69 1.75 -0.45 14.27
N ALA A 70 1.19 -0.29 13.08
CA ALA A 70 1.89 -0.43 11.81
C ALA A 70 2.06 0.94 11.13
N THR A 71 3.28 1.29 10.74
CA THR A 71 3.55 2.47 9.92
C THR A 71 3.53 2.08 8.45
N LEU A 72 2.68 2.76 7.65
CA LEU A 72 2.54 2.55 6.22
C LEU A 72 3.04 3.80 5.48
N ILE A 73 4.15 3.69 4.78
CA ILE A 73 4.73 4.78 4.00
C ILE A 73 4.52 4.47 2.52
N VAL A 74 3.76 5.32 1.84
CA VAL A 74 3.39 5.13 0.44
C VAL A 74 4.02 6.20 -0.46
N PRO A 75 4.44 5.84 -1.68
CA PRO A 75 5.07 6.75 -2.63
C PRO A 75 4.03 7.62 -3.35
N TRP A 76 4.52 8.50 -4.20
CA TRP A 76 3.71 9.44 -4.96
C TRP A 76 3.14 8.87 -6.28
N ASN A 77 3.81 7.90 -6.91
CA ASN A 77 3.47 7.46 -8.27
C ASN A 77 2.17 6.64 -8.39
N TRP A 78 1.90 5.76 -7.42
CA TRP A 78 0.68 4.95 -7.32
C TRP A 78 0.13 4.93 -5.89
N PRO A 79 -0.14 6.11 -5.29
CA PRO A 79 -0.38 6.22 -3.84
C PRO A 79 -1.59 5.42 -3.37
N LEU A 80 -2.71 5.44 -4.09
CA LEU A 80 -3.93 4.75 -3.69
C LEU A 80 -3.87 3.24 -4.00
N SER A 81 -3.25 2.85 -5.11
CA SER A 81 -3.06 1.44 -5.45
C SER A 81 -2.13 0.75 -4.45
N ILE A 82 -1.03 1.40 -4.10
CA ILE A 82 -0.06 0.87 -3.12
C ILE A 82 -0.67 0.89 -1.71
N LEU A 83 -1.41 1.94 -1.36
CA LEU A 83 -2.17 1.97 -0.11
C LEU A 83 -3.17 0.80 -0.05
N GLY A 84 -3.88 0.52 -1.15
CA GLY A 84 -4.80 -0.60 -1.27
C GLY A 84 -4.15 -1.99 -1.16
N ALA A 85 -2.84 -2.08 -1.40
CA ALA A 85 -2.07 -3.30 -1.20
C ALA A 85 -1.49 -3.43 0.23
N LYS A 86 -1.66 -2.44 1.10
CA LYS A 86 -1.08 -2.42 2.46
C LYS A 86 -2.14 -2.24 3.54
N LEU A 87 -2.97 -1.21 3.41
CA LEU A 87 -3.92 -0.81 4.45
C LEU A 87 -4.95 -1.89 4.78
N PRO A 88 -5.65 -2.50 3.80
CA PRO A 88 -6.64 -3.53 4.12
C PRO A 88 -6.04 -4.72 4.87
N GLN A 89 -4.84 -5.16 4.47
CA GLN A 89 -4.15 -6.28 5.11
C GLN A 89 -3.75 -5.97 6.55
N ALA A 90 -3.22 -4.76 6.80
CA ALA A 90 -2.86 -4.34 8.14
C ALA A 90 -4.07 -4.28 9.07
N LEU A 91 -5.19 -3.72 8.59
CA LEU A 91 -6.43 -3.61 9.36
C LEU A 91 -7.08 -4.98 9.61
N MET A 92 -7.15 -5.84 8.58
CA MET A 92 -7.72 -7.17 8.69
C MET A 92 -6.94 -8.03 9.70
N ALA A 93 -5.62 -7.86 9.77
CA ALA A 93 -4.79 -8.52 10.79
C ALA A 93 -4.93 -7.94 12.20
N GLY A 94 -5.84 -6.96 12.40
CA GLY A 94 -6.14 -6.36 13.71
C GLY A 94 -5.17 -5.27 14.14
N ASN A 95 -4.34 -4.75 13.26
CA ASN A 95 -3.42 -3.66 13.57
C ASN A 95 -4.09 -2.29 13.49
N THR A 96 -3.60 -1.34 14.28
CA THR A 96 -3.81 0.09 14.04
C THR A 96 -2.72 0.62 13.12
N VAL A 97 -3.01 1.68 12.37
CA VAL A 97 -2.08 2.18 11.36
C VAL A 97 -1.81 3.67 11.49
N VAL A 98 -0.55 4.04 11.19
CA VAL A 98 -0.14 5.41 10.90
C VAL A 98 0.29 5.45 9.44
N VAL A 99 -0.43 6.20 8.61
CA VAL A 99 -0.15 6.29 7.18
C VAL A 99 0.51 7.61 6.86
N LYS A 100 1.68 7.55 6.21
CA LYS A 100 2.37 8.72 5.65
C LYS A 100 2.30 8.68 4.12
N PRO A 101 1.43 9.47 3.47
CA PRO A 101 1.52 9.69 2.03
C PRO A 101 2.77 10.49 1.68
N SER A 102 3.19 10.40 0.41
CA SER A 102 4.27 11.24 -0.09
C SER A 102 3.86 12.70 -0.11
N GLU A 103 4.78 13.59 0.19
CA GLU A 103 4.61 15.05 0.08
C GLU A 103 4.33 15.53 -1.34
N LEU A 104 4.69 14.72 -2.34
CA LEU A 104 4.44 15.00 -3.76
C LEU A 104 3.04 14.59 -4.23
N SER A 105 2.28 13.87 -3.41
CA SER A 105 0.90 13.46 -3.69
C SER A 105 0.17 13.22 -2.36
N VAL A 106 -0.25 14.30 -1.72
CA VAL A 106 -0.80 14.28 -0.35
C VAL A 106 -2.32 14.30 -0.34
N LEU A 107 -2.94 15.12 -1.22
CA LEU A 107 -4.36 15.48 -1.08
C LEU A 107 -5.29 14.30 -1.38
N ALA A 108 -5.10 13.65 -2.53
CA ALA A 108 -5.98 12.55 -2.92
C ALA A 108 -5.90 11.35 -1.97
N PRO A 109 -4.70 10.89 -1.54
CA PRO A 109 -4.59 9.88 -0.49
C PRO A 109 -5.19 10.31 0.84
N SER A 110 -4.95 11.54 1.30
CA SER A 110 -5.45 12.02 2.59
C SER A 110 -6.97 12.10 2.61
N MET A 111 -7.61 12.67 1.58
CA MET A 111 -9.07 12.71 1.47
C MET A 111 -9.66 11.29 1.47
N THR A 112 -9.03 10.37 0.76
CA THR A 112 -9.48 8.99 0.71
C THR A 112 -9.34 8.29 2.06
N LEU A 113 -8.21 8.49 2.73
CA LEU A 113 -7.95 7.92 4.05
C LEU A 113 -8.90 8.48 5.12
N GLN A 114 -9.22 9.77 5.09
CA GLN A 114 -10.20 10.37 6.01
C GLN A 114 -11.56 9.68 5.91
N LYS A 115 -12.05 9.49 4.67
CA LYS A 115 -13.33 8.78 4.44
C LYS A 115 -13.28 7.31 4.90
N ILE A 116 -12.14 6.65 4.76
CA ILE A 116 -11.99 5.29 5.27
C ILE A 116 -11.95 5.30 6.79
N ALA A 117 -11.23 6.26 7.39
CA ALA A 117 -11.10 6.36 8.85
C ALA A 117 -12.44 6.57 9.56
N GLU A 118 -13.39 7.27 8.94
CA GLU A 118 -14.76 7.46 9.47
C GLU A 118 -15.53 6.14 9.65
N MET A 119 -15.12 5.06 8.97
CA MET A 119 -15.74 3.74 9.08
C MET A 119 -15.15 2.88 10.21
N PHE A 120 -14.14 3.38 10.91
CA PHE A 120 -13.43 2.68 11.98
C PHE A 120 -13.49 3.47 13.29
N PRO A 121 -13.31 2.82 14.45
CA PRO A 121 -13.15 3.55 15.70
C PRO A 121 -12.01 4.57 15.64
N PRO A 122 -12.11 5.70 16.35
CA PRO A 122 -11.04 6.69 16.43
C PRO A 122 -9.70 6.08 16.83
N GLY A 123 -8.61 6.47 16.15
CA GLY A 123 -7.26 5.97 16.41
C GLY A 123 -6.88 4.68 15.68
N VAL A 124 -7.81 4.00 15.01
CA VAL A 124 -7.47 2.82 14.19
C VAL A 124 -6.69 3.21 12.94
N ILE A 125 -7.09 4.29 12.28
CA ILE A 125 -6.39 4.84 11.10
C ILE A 125 -5.99 6.27 11.40
N ASN A 126 -4.70 6.55 11.35
CA ASN A 126 -4.11 7.86 11.59
C ASN A 126 -3.33 8.29 10.36
N ILE A 127 -3.39 9.58 10.04
CA ILE A 127 -2.72 10.15 8.86
C ILE A 127 -1.72 11.18 9.35
N VAL A 128 -0.48 11.07 8.92
CA VAL A 128 0.57 12.03 9.21
C VAL A 128 1.15 12.53 7.89
N THR A 129 1.17 13.84 7.74
CA THR A 129 1.77 14.53 6.59
C THR A 129 2.95 15.39 7.05
N GLY A 130 3.98 15.51 6.24
CA GLY A 130 5.17 16.30 6.55
C GLY A 130 6.37 15.86 5.73
N ASP A 131 7.45 16.64 5.82
CA ASP A 131 8.72 16.32 5.17
C ASP A 131 9.29 15.00 5.74
N ALA A 132 9.67 14.11 4.83
CA ALA A 132 10.21 12.80 5.22
C ALA A 132 11.51 12.91 6.03
N ASN A 133 12.32 13.97 5.81
CA ASN A 133 13.54 14.19 6.56
C ASN A 133 13.29 14.65 8.01
N GLU A 134 12.14 15.26 8.28
CA GLU A 134 11.78 15.75 9.61
C GLU A 134 11.06 14.68 10.45
N ILE A 135 10.14 13.94 9.83
CA ILE A 135 9.27 13.02 10.58
C ILE A 135 9.57 11.54 10.32
N GLY A 136 10.34 11.21 9.28
CA GLY A 136 10.52 9.83 8.82
C GLY A 136 11.13 8.91 9.87
N ASP A 137 12.22 9.33 10.49
CA ASP A 137 12.92 8.53 11.49
C ASP A 137 12.06 8.32 12.74
N ASN A 138 11.30 9.32 13.14
CA ASN A 138 10.34 9.20 14.26
C ASN A 138 9.20 8.22 13.93
N LEU A 139 8.73 8.20 12.70
CA LEU A 139 7.68 7.27 12.27
C LEU A 139 8.16 5.82 12.18
N VAL A 140 9.44 5.61 11.89
CA VAL A 140 10.03 4.27 11.74
C VAL A 140 10.57 3.75 13.06
N GLY A 141 11.28 4.60 13.82
CA GLY A 141 11.98 4.24 15.05
C GLY A 141 11.16 4.43 16.34
N HIS A 142 9.89 4.83 16.24
CA HIS A 142 9.08 5.05 17.44
C HIS A 142 8.86 3.75 18.23
N PRO A 143 9.03 3.74 19.57
CA PRO A 143 8.98 2.50 20.38
C PRO A 143 7.61 1.79 20.38
N LEU A 144 6.54 2.48 20.02
CA LEU A 144 5.21 1.86 19.85
C LEU A 144 4.98 1.25 18.47
N VAL A 145 5.81 1.57 17.48
CA VAL A 145 5.70 0.98 16.13
C VAL A 145 6.23 -0.44 16.16
N ARG A 146 5.42 -1.37 15.70
CA ARG A 146 5.71 -2.82 15.70
C ARG A 146 5.87 -3.42 14.31
N PHE A 147 5.61 -2.63 13.29
CA PHE A 147 5.77 -3.03 11.90
C PHE A 147 5.88 -1.81 10.99
N VAL A 148 6.77 -1.85 10.03
CA VAL A 148 6.89 -0.80 9.01
C VAL A 148 6.72 -1.42 7.63
N ASN A 149 5.83 -0.83 6.81
CA ASN A 149 5.65 -1.20 5.42
C ASN A 149 5.96 0.03 4.55
N PHE A 150 7.10 0.00 3.89
CA PHE A 150 7.62 1.10 3.08
C PHE A 150 7.58 0.73 1.59
N THR A 151 7.15 1.67 0.74
CA THR A 151 7.39 1.62 -0.71
C THR A 151 8.03 2.91 -1.15
N GLY A 152 9.16 2.81 -1.86
CA GLY A 152 9.90 3.96 -2.35
C GLY A 152 11.27 3.60 -2.92
N SER A 153 12.21 4.54 -2.90
CA SER A 153 13.53 4.32 -3.45
C SER A 153 14.38 3.34 -2.64
N VAL A 154 15.29 2.62 -3.31
CA VAL A 154 16.27 1.72 -2.67
C VAL A 154 17.09 2.46 -1.59
N ARG A 155 17.50 3.71 -1.86
CA ARG A 155 18.27 4.51 -0.92
C ARG A 155 17.51 4.74 0.38
N ILE A 156 16.26 5.14 0.30
CA ILE A 156 15.42 5.39 1.48
C ILE A 156 15.03 4.07 2.17
N GLY A 157 14.73 3.01 1.41
CA GLY A 157 14.47 1.69 1.98
C GLY A 157 15.62 1.15 2.85
N LYS A 158 16.87 1.34 2.39
CA LYS A 158 18.05 1.01 3.21
C LYS A 158 18.13 1.85 4.49
N HIS A 159 17.75 3.13 4.43
CA HIS A 159 17.69 4.00 5.60
C HIS A 159 16.61 3.55 6.58
N VAL A 160 15.39 3.30 6.09
CA VAL A 160 14.27 2.75 6.89
C VAL A 160 14.70 1.47 7.62
N MET A 161 15.36 0.56 6.92
CA MET A 161 15.86 -0.69 7.51
C MET A 161 16.86 -0.45 8.64
N LYS A 162 17.77 0.53 8.48
CA LYS A 162 18.74 0.88 9.53
C LYS A 162 18.04 1.45 10.78
N VAL A 163 17.10 2.38 10.60
CA VAL A 163 16.37 2.99 11.73
C VAL A 163 15.52 1.95 12.44
N ALA A 164 14.84 1.08 11.70
CA ALA A 164 14.00 0.02 12.27
C ALA A 164 14.80 -1.03 13.05
N ALA A 165 16.08 -1.24 12.69
CA ALA A 165 16.95 -2.22 13.34
C ALA A 165 17.20 -1.89 14.81
N ASP A 166 17.26 -0.61 15.20
CA ASP A 166 17.50 -0.19 16.60
C ASP A 166 16.41 -0.69 17.56
N GLN A 167 15.17 -0.87 17.05
CA GLN A 167 14.03 -1.39 17.80
C GLN A 167 13.68 -2.85 17.43
N LEU A 168 14.48 -3.49 16.57
CA LEU A 168 14.18 -4.80 15.98
C LEU A 168 12.78 -4.86 15.32
N THR A 169 12.31 -3.72 14.80
CA THR A 169 11.00 -3.60 14.16
C THR A 169 11.04 -4.28 12.79
N PRO A 170 10.19 -5.29 12.53
CA PRO A 170 10.10 -5.91 11.21
C PRO A 170 9.69 -4.92 10.14
N VAL A 171 10.31 -5.01 8.97
CA VAL A 171 10.03 -4.16 7.82
C VAL A 171 9.66 -4.98 6.59
N THR A 172 8.70 -4.48 5.80
CA THR A 172 8.46 -4.89 4.42
C THR A 172 8.85 -3.74 3.52
N LEU A 173 9.76 -4.02 2.58
CA LEU A 173 10.29 -3.03 1.65
C LEU A 173 9.87 -3.41 0.23
N GLU A 174 9.12 -2.52 -0.41
CA GLU A 174 8.83 -2.54 -1.84
C GLU A 174 9.62 -1.40 -2.48
N LEU A 175 10.55 -1.74 -3.34
CA LEU A 175 11.56 -0.78 -3.84
C LEU A 175 11.51 -0.67 -5.35
N GLY A 176 12.16 0.38 -5.87
CA GLY A 176 12.31 0.57 -7.30
C GLY A 176 13.29 -0.45 -7.93
N GLY A 177 13.13 -0.64 -9.21
CA GLY A 177 13.95 -1.51 -10.03
C GLY A 177 14.04 -1.00 -11.46
N ASN A 178 14.37 -1.91 -12.38
CA ASN A 178 14.33 -1.71 -13.82
C ASN A 178 13.77 -2.99 -14.44
N ASP A 179 12.46 -3.04 -14.61
CA ASP A 179 11.74 -4.23 -15.03
C ASP A 179 12.13 -4.63 -16.46
N PRO A 180 12.58 -5.86 -16.72
CA PRO A 180 12.94 -6.31 -18.05
C PRO A 180 11.70 -6.61 -18.89
N ALA A 181 11.73 -6.27 -20.17
CA ALA A 181 10.77 -6.72 -21.18
C ALA A 181 11.49 -7.70 -22.13
N ILE A 182 11.10 -8.97 -22.09
CA ILE A 182 11.73 -10.03 -22.91
C ILE A 182 10.72 -10.49 -23.94
N VAL A 183 11.07 -10.35 -25.24
CA VAL A 183 10.27 -10.83 -26.37
C VAL A 183 11.01 -11.99 -27.02
N CYS A 184 10.47 -13.19 -26.90
CA CYS A 184 11.06 -14.39 -27.47
C CYS A 184 10.95 -14.41 -28.99
N ALA A 185 11.83 -15.14 -29.68
CA ALA A 185 11.88 -15.19 -31.13
C ALA A 185 10.60 -15.73 -31.78
N ASP A 186 9.87 -16.58 -31.08
CA ASP A 186 8.60 -17.20 -31.48
C ASP A 186 7.36 -16.46 -30.96
N ALA A 187 7.55 -15.29 -30.32
CA ALA A 187 6.45 -14.51 -29.78
C ALA A 187 5.53 -14.02 -30.90
N ARG A 188 4.22 -14.17 -30.68
CA ARG A 188 3.23 -13.60 -31.59
C ARG A 188 3.05 -12.11 -31.25
N LEU A 189 3.52 -11.24 -32.12
CA LEU A 189 3.39 -9.79 -32.00
C LEU A 189 2.09 -9.31 -32.65
N ASP A 190 0.99 -9.55 -31.96
CA ASP A 190 -0.33 -9.00 -32.30
C ASP A 190 -0.64 -7.71 -31.51
N ASP A 191 -1.78 -7.08 -31.82
CA ASP A 191 -2.20 -5.83 -31.16
C ASP A 191 -2.27 -5.96 -29.64
N LYS A 192 -2.61 -7.13 -29.14
CA LYS A 192 -2.65 -7.40 -27.70
C LYS A 192 -1.24 -7.40 -27.09
N ALA A 193 -0.28 -8.01 -27.78
CA ALA A 193 1.11 -8.01 -27.33
C ALA A 193 1.69 -6.58 -27.33
N PHE A 194 1.45 -5.82 -28.39
CA PHE A 194 1.85 -4.41 -28.46
C PHE A 194 1.18 -3.56 -27.38
N MET A 195 -0.12 -3.75 -27.14
CA MET A 195 -0.84 -3.02 -26.11
C MET A 195 -0.28 -3.35 -24.70
N ASN A 196 0.03 -4.61 -24.43
CA ASN A 196 0.63 -5.01 -23.15
C ASN A 196 2.01 -4.38 -22.95
N MET A 197 2.86 -4.36 -23.96
CA MET A 197 4.16 -3.69 -23.92
C MET A 197 4.01 -2.19 -23.71
N TYR A 198 3.07 -1.57 -24.45
CA TYR A 198 2.76 -0.15 -24.31
C TYR A 198 2.30 0.19 -22.88
N LEU A 199 1.34 -0.55 -22.33
CA LEU A 199 0.85 -0.33 -20.98
C LEU A 199 1.94 -0.60 -19.92
N GLY A 200 2.74 -1.65 -20.08
CA GLY A 200 3.84 -1.95 -19.20
C GLY A 200 4.91 -0.85 -19.15
N THR A 201 5.11 -0.14 -20.28
CA THR A 201 6.13 0.90 -20.41
C THR A 201 5.61 2.29 -20.03
N PHE A 202 4.41 2.67 -20.50
CA PHE A 202 3.94 4.05 -20.48
C PHE A 202 2.82 4.35 -19.48
N MET A 203 2.28 3.34 -18.79
CA MET A 203 1.29 3.59 -17.74
C MET A 203 1.87 4.52 -16.68
N SER A 204 1.06 5.45 -16.17
CA SER A 204 1.51 6.51 -15.24
C SER A 204 2.67 7.35 -15.81
N SER A 205 2.69 7.57 -17.13
CA SER A 205 3.78 8.27 -17.85
C SER A 205 5.15 7.61 -17.63
N GLY A 206 5.20 6.26 -17.53
CA GLY A 206 6.41 5.48 -17.26
C GLY A 206 6.89 5.54 -15.80
N GLN A 207 6.10 6.09 -14.88
CA GLN A 207 6.48 6.28 -13.48
C GLN A 207 6.04 5.08 -12.62
N ILE A 208 6.59 3.92 -12.93
CA ILE A 208 6.39 2.66 -12.20
C ILE A 208 7.69 2.29 -11.48
N CYS A 209 7.69 1.25 -10.68
CA CYS A 209 8.87 0.85 -9.90
C CYS A 209 10.14 0.61 -10.72
#